data_d3bc954db16f4347943552077d9edf68
#
_entry.id   d3bc954db16f4347943552077d9edf68
#
_cell.length_a   1.000
_cell.length_b   1.000
_cell.length_c   1.000
_cell.angle_alpha   90.00
_cell.angle_beta   90.00
_cell.angle_gamma   90.00
#
_symmetry.space_group_name_H-M   'P 1'
#
loop_
_entity.id
_entity.type
_entity.pdbx_description
1 polymer ?
#
loop_
_entity_poly.entity_id
_entity_poly.type
_entity_poly.pdbx_seq_one_letter_code
_entity_poly.pdbx_strand_id
1 'polypeptide(L)'
;AQQAQGREMDYQQATYEHFDAPGRFKDDVSGKAFNQIRLEYLRREARTATGKSNHPGLQAGTKFDLQEHLDDSANRDWVVVQVHHQGRQPQALEEEGGSGATTYSNQFTLIPADVTWRATPQAKPQVDGPCMALVVGPDGEEIFCDEHGRVKLH
;
A
#
# COMPACT_ATOMS: atom_id res chain seq x y z
N ALA A 1 -1.59 -24.15 8.48
CA ALA A 1 -1.90 -22.72 8.63
C ALA A 1 -0.61 -21.95 8.94
N GLN A 2 -0.42 -20.81 8.33
CA GLN A 2 0.71 -19.91 8.62
C GLN A 2 0.21 -18.76 9.50
N GLN A 3 1.04 -18.36 10.45
CA GLN A 3 0.70 -17.31 11.41
C GLN A 3 1.82 -16.28 11.47
N ALA A 4 1.47 -15.00 11.53
CA ALA A 4 2.37 -13.89 11.82
C ALA A 4 1.84 -13.08 12.99
N GLN A 5 2.73 -12.71 13.91
CA GLN A 5 2.42 -11.90 15.07
C GLN A 5 3.26 -10.62 15.03
N GLY A 6 2.63 -9.47 15.18
CA GLY A 6 3.32 -8.20 15.31
C GLY A 6 3.80 -7.93 16.74
N ARG A 7 4.59 -6.88 16.89
CA ARG A 7 4.94 -6.37 18.23
C ARG A 7 3.67 -5.96 18.96
N GLU A 8 3.60 -6.26 20.24
CA GLU A 8 2.54 -5.77 21.10
C GLU A 8 2.53 -4.24 21.07
N MET A 9 1.34 -3.70 20.99
CA MET A 9 1.08 -2.27 21.08
C MET A 9 0.17 -2.06 22.28
N ASP A 10 0.45 -1.07 23.11
CA ASP A 10 -0.23 -0.82 24.39
C ASP A 10 -1.75 -0.66 24.27
N TYR A 11 -2.24 -0.36 23.07
CA TYR A 11 -3.67 -0.15 22.77
C TYR A 11 -4.32 -1.28 21.97
N GLN A 12 -3.60 -2.39 21.72
CA GLN A 12 -4.13 -3.56 21.01
C GLN A 12 -4.27 -4.76 21.96
N GLN A 13 -5.41 -5.44 21.84
CA GLN A 13 -5.59 -6.70 22.54
C GLN A 13 -4.98 -7.85 21.73
N ALA A 14 -4.25 -8.73 22.39
CA ALA A 14 -3.60 -9.91 21.76
C ALA A 14 -4.61 -10.88 21.10
N THR A 15 -5.89 -10.76 21.45
CA THR A 15 -6.99 -11.59 20.93
C THR A 15 -7.54 -11.13 19.58
N TYR A 16 -7.10 -9.99 19.04
CA TYR A 16 -7.54 -9.53 17.72
C TYR A 16 -6.87 -10.35 16.64
N GLU A 17 -7.62 -11.29 16.09
CA GLU A 17 -7.19 -12.17 15.02
C GLU A 17 -7.78 -11.72 13.68
N HIS A 18 -6.96 -11.70 12.65
CA HIS A 18 -7.38 -11.54 11.26
C HIS A 18 -7.13 -12.85 10.51
N PHE A 19 -8.22 -13.54 10.16
CA PHE A 19 -8.18 -14.78 9.41
C PHE A 19 -8.44 -14.52 7.92
N ASP A 20 -7.54 -14.99 7.04
CA ASP A 20 -7.65 -14.88 5.59
C ASP A 20 -7.61 -16.27 4.94
N ALA A 21 -8.70 -16.63 4.27
CA ALA A 21 -8.83 -17.88 3.55
C ALA A 21 -9.50 -17.65 2.19
N PRO A 22 -9.02 -18.32 1.11
CA PRO A 22 -7.83 -19.17 1.00
C PRO A 22 -6.54 -18.33 1.02
N GLY A 23 -5.48 -18.81 1.71
CA GLY A 23 -4.21 -18.10 1.89
C GLY A 23 -3.39 -17.86 0.63
N ARG A 24 -3.77 -18.49 -0.49
CA ARG A 24 -3.20 -18.31 -1.84
C ARG A 24 -1.67 -18.49 -1.95
N PHE A 25 -1.06 -19.18 -1.02
CA PHE A 25 0.36 -19.53 -1.05
C PHE A 25 0.54 -21.00 -1.46
N LYS A 26 1.69 -21.33 -2.06
CA LYS A 26 2.01 -22.66 -2.57
C LYS A 26 2.90 -23.46 -1.63
N ASP A 27 3.71 -22.76 -0.81
CA ASP A 27 4.67 -23.32 0.09
C ASP A 27 4.76 -22.50 1.38
N ASP A 28 5.38 -23.07 2.43
CA ASP A 28 5.46 -22.43 3.74
C ASP A 28 6.29 -21.14 3.75
N VAL A 29 7.26 -21.00 2.87
CA VAL A 29 8.12 -19.81 2.79
C VAL A 29 7.30 -18.64 2.27
N SER A 30 6.60 -18.84 1.15
CA SER A 30 5.71 -17.84 0.58
C SER A 30 4.53 -17.53 1.51
N GLY A 31 4.01 -18.53 2.24
CA GLY A 31 2.96 -18.34 3.22
C GLY A 31 3.37 -17.42 4.38
N LYS A 32 4.57 -17.61 4.91
CA LYS A 32 5.12 -16.73 5.97
C LYS A 32 5.31 -15.30 5.45
N ALA A 33 5.86 -15.15 4.24
CA ALA A 33 6.06 -13.84 3.62
C ALA A 33 4.73 -13.11 3.41
N PHE A 34 3.70 -13.81 2.91
CA PHE A 34 2.37 -13.22 2.68
C PHE A 34 1.71 -12.79 3.99
N ASN A 35 1.81 -13.59 5.05
CA ASN A 35 1.29 -13.23 6.35
C ASN A 35 1.99 -12.01 6.94
N GLN A 36 3.31 -11.91 6.79
CA GLN A 36 4.06 -10.74 7.24
C GLN A 36 3.64 -9.48 6.47
N ILE A 37 3.54 -9.55 5.15
CA ILE A 37 3.08 -8.44 4.30
C ILE A 37 1.66 -8.01 4.68
N ARG A 38 0.78 -8.99 4.96
CA ARG A 38 -0.61 -8.72 5.36
C ARG A 38 -0.68 -8.01 6.71
N LEU A 39 0.14 -8.45 7.67
CA LEU A 39 0.24 -7.82 8.97
C LEU A 39 0.75 -6.38 8.87
N GLU A 40 1.79 -6.13 8.09
CA GLU A 40 2.31 -4.79 7.83
C GLU A 40 1.26 -3.90 7.16
N TYR A 41 0.51 -4.44 6.20
CA TYR A 41 -0.60 -3.74 5.58
C TYR A 41 -1.68 -3.32 6.58
N LEU A 42 -2.12 -4.22 7.44
CA LEU A 42 -3.16 -3.96 8.46
C LEU A 42 -2.70 -2.90 9.49
N ARG A 43 -1.40 -2.81 9.71
CA ARG A 43 -0.79 -1.89 10.69
C ARG A 43 -0.26 -0.59 10.11
N ARG A 44 -0.34 -0.39 8.79
CA ARG A 44 0.26 0.77 8.11
C ARG A 44 -0.23 2.13 8.63
N GLU A 45 -1.44 2.18 9.19
CA GLU A 45 -2.06 3.40 9.70
C GLU A 45 -1.97 3.54 11.23
N ALA A 46 -1.28 2.62 11.92
CA ALA A 46 -1.16 2.63 13.37
C ALA A 46 -0.34 3.84 13.88
N ARG A 47 0.56 4.37 13.07
CA ARG A 47 1.36 5.56 13.36
C ARG A 47 1.39 6.46 12.15
N THR A 48 0.55 7.46 12.13
CA THR A 48 0.49 8.46 11.05
C THR A 48 0.55 9.87 11.64
N ALA A 49 1.10 10.78 10.88
CA ALA A 49 1.02 12.21 11.15
C ALA A 49 0.49 12.92 9.90
N THR A 50 -0.18 14.03 10.09
CA THR A 50 -0.66 14.88 8.99
C THR A 50 -0.08 16.27 9.13
N GLY A 51 0.19 16.90 8.00
CA GLY A 51 0.73 18.25 7.98
C GLY A 51 0.26 19.06 6.78
N LYS A 52 0.58 20.34 6.82
CA LYS A 52 0.35 21.29 5.74
C LYS A 52 1.65 22.01 5.42
N SER A 53 1.87 22.31 4.14
CA SER A 53 3.07 23.03 3.68
C SER A 53 2.74 23.85 2.43
N ASN A 54 3.65 24.72 2.09
CA ASN A 54 3.67 25.46 0.83
C ASN A 54 4.84 25.02 -0.07
N HIS A 55 5.53 23.94 0.29
CA HIS A 55 6.66 23.42 -0.49
C HIS A 55 6.16 22.55 -1.65
N PRO A 56 6.32 22.99 -2.92
CA PRO A 56 5.73 22.29 -4.06
C PRO A 56 6.48 20.99 -4.44
N GLY A 57 7.70 20.80 -3.97
CA GLY A 57 8.51 19.61 -4.24
C GLY A 57 8.19 18.41 -3.37
N LEU A 58 7.22 18.51 -2.46
CA LEU A 58 6.86 17.40 -1.59
C LEU A 58 6.10 16.34 -2.40
N GLN A 59 6.53 15.08 -2.35
CA GLN A 59 5.94 13.98 -3.12
C GLN A 59 5.82 12.72 -2.26
N ALA A 60 4.84 11.87 -2.58
CA ALA A 60 4.75 10.55 -1.95
C ALA A 60 6.03 9.74 -2.24
N GLY A 61 6.55 9.08 -1.20
CA GLY A 61 7.84 8.38 -1.22
C GLY A 61 9.05 9.24 -0.80
N THR A 62 8.88 10.55 -0.66
CA THR A 62 9.95 11.43 -0.16
C THR A 62 10.21 11.15 1.33
N LYS A 63 11.49 11.01 1.67
CA LYS A 63 11.96 10.96 3.06
C LYS A 63 12.54 12.31 3.45
N PHE A 64 12.21 12.78 4.65
CA PHE A 64 12.81 13.99 5.24
C PHE A 64 12.95 13.86 6.75
N ASP A 65 13.84 14.64 7.32
CA ASP A 65 14.01 14.77 8.75
C ASP A 65 13.29 16.04 9.22
N LEU A 66 12.35 15.89 10.16
CA LEU A 66 11.66 17.01 10.81
C LEU A 66 12.44 17.40 12.05
N GLN A 67 12.76 18.70 12.15
CA GLN A 67 13.52 19.28 13.26
C GLN A 67 12.78 20.50 13.82
N GLU A 68 13.11 20.86 15.05
CA GLU A 68 12.61 22.06 15.73
C GLU A 68 11.08 22.10 15.90
N HIS A 69 10.42 20.94 15.88
CA HIS A 69 9.00 20.86 16.23
C HIS A 69 8.83 20.97 17.75
N LEU A 70 7.74 21.63 18.19
CA LEU A 70 7.45 21.85 19.62
C LEU A 70 7.24 20.55 20.39
N ASP A 71 6.74 19.53 19.74
CA ASP A 71 6.66 18.17 20.27
C ASP A 71 7.91 17.39 19.82
N ASP A 72 8.78 17.10 20.80
CA ASP A 72 10.02 16.37 20.55
C ASP A 72 9.83 15.01 19.90
N SER A 73 8.69 14.35 20.13
CA SER A 73 8.39 13.07 19.52
C SER A 73 8.19 13.14 18.01
N ALA A 74 7.89 14.31 17.47
CA ALA A 74 7.76 14.58 16.05
C ALA A 74 9.11 14.84 15.35
N ASN A 75 10.17 15.22 16.11
CA ASN A 75 11.51 15.50 15.58
C ASN A 75 12.22 14.19 15.23
N ARG A 76 11.99 13.73 14.01
CA ARG A 76 12.48 12.45 13.50
C ARG A 76 12.38 12.36 11.98
N ASP A 77 12.95 11.30 11.45
CA ASP A 77 12.81 10.92 10.05
C ASP A 77 11.36 10.48 9.72
N TRP A 78 10.80 11.07 8.68
CA TRP A 78 9.47 10.79 8.16
C TRP A 78 9.51 10.38 6.69
N VAL A 79 8.55 9.55 6.29
CA VAL A 79 8.26 9.24 4.88
C VAL A 79 6.87 9.75 4.53
N VAL A 80 6.78 10.47 3.44
CA VAL A 80 5.51 10.97 2.89
C VAL A 80 4.80 9.81 2.18
N VAL A 81 3.59 9.47 2.60
CA VAL A 81 2.79 8.41 1.97
C VAL A 81 1.70 8.96 1.07
N GLN A 82 1.25 10.18 1.32
CA GLN A 82 0.25 10.86 0.51
C GLN A 82 0.47 12.37 0.54
N VAL A 83 0.26 13.03 -0.61
CA VAL A 83 0.22 14.49 -0.71
C VAL A 83 -0.98 14.89 -1.57
N HIS A 84 -1.67 15.92 -1.11
CA HIS A 84 -2.70 16.60 -1.89
C HIS A 84 -2.25 18.03 -2.13
N HIS A 85 -2.02 18.37 -3.41
CA HIS A 85 -1.60 19.71 -3.82
C HIS A 85 -2.80 20.53 -4.25
N GLN A 86 -2.85 21.78 -3.84
CA GLN A 86 -3.88 22.75 -4.22
C GLN A 86 -3.21 24.06 -4.61
N GLY A 87 -3.50 24.52 -5.83
CA GLY A 87 -2.97 25.79 -6.34
C GLY A 87 -4.03 26.56 -7.08
N ARG A 88 -3.92 27.87 -7.06
CA ARG A 88 -4.74 28.80 -7.85
C ARG A 88 -3.84 29.86 -8.48
N GLN A 89 -3.95 30.00 -9.79
CA GLN A 89 -3.24 31.01 -10.57
C GLN A 89 -4.23 31.80 -11.44
N PRO A 90 -4.82 32.90 -10.91
CA PRO A 90 -5.87 33.66 -11.60
C PRO A 90 -5.43 34.27 -12.94
N GLN A 91 -4.11 34.54 -13.10
CA GLN A 91 -3.57 35.16 -14.29
C GLN A 91 -3.17 34.16 -15.39
N ALA A 92 -3.43 32.86 -15.23
CA ALA A 92 -3.06 31.85 -16.23
C ALA A 92 -3.90 31.90 -17.50
N LEU A 93 -5.10 32.52 -17.45
CA LEU A 93 -6.00 32.67 -18.58
C LEU A 93 -6.07 34.16 -18.94
N GLU A 94 -5.50 34.54 -20.09
CA GLU A 94 -5.47 35.93 -20.58
C GLU A 94 -6.89 36.53 -20.85
N GLU A 95 -7.86 35.68 -21.17
CA GLU A 95 -9.22 36.08 -21.52
C GLU A 95 -10.12 36.45 -20.32
N GLU A 96 -9.79 35.97 -19.14
CA GLU A 96 -10.55 36.25 -17.93
C GLU A 96 -9.71 37.00 -16.90
N GLY A 97 -9.13 38.12 -17.19
CA GLY A 97 -8.27 38.92 -16.31
C GLY A 97 -8.64 38.86 -14.82
N GLY A 98 -8.53 37.69 -14.20
CA GLY A 98 -8.83 37.45 -12.81
C GLY A 98 -7.87 38.20 -11.91
N SER A 99 -8.41 39.01 -10.99
CA SER A 99 -7.63 39.66 -9.96
C SER A 99 -7.37 38.70 -8.80
N GLY A 100 -6.17 38.61 -8.34
CA GLY A 100 -5.80 37.83 -7.15
C GLY A 100 -4.37 37.33 -7.18
N ALA A 101 -3.85 36.99 -6.01
CA ALA A 101 -2.52 36.42 -5.91
C ALA A 101 -2.50 34.92 -6.29
N THR A 102 -1.42 34.48 -6.90
CA THR A 102 -1.14 33.05 -7.02
C THR A 102 -0.96 32.45 -5.64
N THR A 103 -1.72 31.39 -5.36
CA THR A 103 -1.65 30.69 -4.08
C THR A 103 -1.32 29.22 -4.30
N TYR A 104 -0.58 28.66 -3.36
CA TYR A 104 -0.26 27.25 -3.33
C TYR A 104 -0.22 26.73 -1.90
N SER A 105 -0.76 25.55 -1.69
CA SER A 105 -0.65 24.81 -0.44
C SER A 105 -0.71 23.32 -0.71
N ASN A 106 -0.20 22.51 0.20
CA ASN A 106 -0.43 21.07 0.18
C ASN A 106 -0.78 20.55 1.57
N GLN A 107 -1.43 19.42 1.57
CA GLN A 107 -1.68 18.61 2.75
C GLN A 107 -1.04 17.24 2.53
N PHE A 108 -0.42 16.70 3.55
CA PHE A 108 0.30 15.45 3.42
C PHE A 108 0.08 14.53 4.62
N THR A 109 0.24 13.24 4.38
CA THR A 109 0.24 12.19 5.41
C THR A 109 1.61 11.56 5.47
N LEU A 110 2.09 11.36 6.68
CA LEU A 110 3.42 10.84 7.00
C LEU A 110 3.32 9.55 7.80
N ILE A 111 4.34 8.72 7.67
CA ILE A 111 4.66 7.64 8.60
C ILE A 111 6.10 7.80 9.08
N PRO A 112 6.45 7.31 10.29
CA PRO A 112 7.84 7.23 10.72
C PRO A 112 8.68 6.41 9.72
N ALA A 113 9.91 6.83 9.45
CA ALA A 113 10.76 6.19 8.45
C ALA A 113 11.22 4.77 8.81
N ASP A 114 11.05 4.38 10.07
CA ASP A 114 11.30 3.02 10.57
C ASP A 114 10.11 2.05 10.38
N VAL A 115 8.98 2.55 9.87
CA VAL A 115 7.77 1.76 9.60
C VAL A 115 7.73 1.32 8.15
N THR A 116 7.54 0.03 7.92
CA THR A 116 7.30 -0.50 6.57
C THR A 116 5.85 -0.20 6.14
N TRP A 117 5.71 0.61 5.11
CA TRP A 117 4.40 0.91 4.54
C TRP A 117 4.05 -0.07 3.41
N ARG A 118 2.80 -0.54 3.43
CA ARG A 118 2.24 -1.40 2.39
C ARG A 118 1.01 -0.76 1.78
N ALA A 119 0.99 -0.65 0.45
CA ALA A 119 -0.15 -0.14 -0.29
C ALA A 119 -1.39 -1.04 -0.12
N THR A 120 -2.57 -0.46 -0.33
CA THR A 120 -3.81 -1.24 -0.41
C THR A 120 -3.71 -2.22 -1.58
N PRO A 121 -3.91 -3.52 -1.34
CA PRO A 121 -3.91 -4.50 -2.42
C PRO A 121 -5.01 -4.18 -3.43
N GLN A 122 -4.66 -4.16 -4.70
CA GLN A 122 -5.67 -4.07 -5.75
C GLN A 122 -6.32 -5.44 -5.97
N ALA A 123 -7.62 -5.44 -6.22
CA ALA A 123 -8.32 -6.64 -6.62
C ALA A 123 -7.75 -7.14 -7.96
N LYS A 124 -7.48 -8.44 -8.03
CA LYS A 124 -7.07 -9.05 -9.30
C LYS A 124 -8.23 -8.96 -10.28
N PRO A 125 -7.96 -8.70 -11.58
CA PRO A 125 -8.98 -8.81 -12.62
C PRO A 125 -9.61 -10.19 -12.58
N GLN A 126 -10.92 -10.24 -12.66
CA GLN A 126 -11.68 -11.48 -12.74
C GLN A 126 -12.28 -11.59 -14.13
N VAL A 127 -12.29 -12.81 -14.66
CA VAL A 127 -13.02 -13.14 -15.88
C VAL A 127 -14.21 -13.96 -15.44
N ASP A 128 -15.39 -13.34 -15.46
CA ASP A 128 -16.63 -13.97 -15.06
C ASP A 128 -17.24 -14.77 -16.23
N GLY A 129 -17.80 -15.92 -15.91
CA GLY A 129 -18.48 -16.79 -16.86
C GLY A 129 -17.67 -18.01 -17.30
N PRO A 130 -18.30 -18.91 -18.05
CA PRO A 130 -17.64 -20.10 -18.57
C PRO A 130 -16.62 -19.71 -19.64
N CYS A 131 -15.39 -20.20 -19.50
CA CYS A 131 -14.34 -20.04 -20.50
C CYS A 131 -14.00 -21.42 -21.09
N MET A 132 -13.76 -21.47 -22.39
CA MET A 132 -13.18 -22.64 -23.04
C MET A 132 -11.66 -22.50 -23.07
N ALA A 133 -10.96 -23.56 -22.73
CA ALA A 133 -9.50 -23.59 -22.77
C ALA A 133 -9.05 -24.99 -23.27
N LEU A 134 -7.93 -25.02 -23.98
CA LEU A 134 -7.30 -26.27 -24.38
C LEU A 134 -6.38 -26.77 -23.28
N VAL A 135 -6.61 -27.99 -22.81
CA VAL A 135 -5.68 -28.65 -21.89
C VAL A 135 -4.49 -29.17 -22.69
N VAL A 136 -3.29 -28.81 -22.25
CA VAL A 136 -2.04 -29.22 -22.91
C VAL A 136 -1.15 -29.96 -21.92
N GLY A 137 -0.40 -30.94 -22.43
CA GLY A 137 0.55 -31.75 -21.66
C GLY A 137 1.87 -31.96 -22.42
N PRO A 138 2.77 -32.77 -21.88
CA PRO A 138 3.93 -33.26 -22.59
C PRO A 138 3.56 -34.05 -23.85
N ASP A 139 4.49 -34.14 -24.79
CA ASP A 139 4.26 -34.89 -26.01
C ASP A 139 3.87 -36.36 -25.72
N GLY A 140 2.73 -36.79 -26.27
CA GLY A 140 2.21 -38.13 -26.09
C GLY A 140 1.25 -38.33 -24.92
N GLU A 141 0.97 -37.29 -24.13
CA GLU A 141 -0.02 -37.33 -23.07
C GLU A 141 -1.25 -36.49 -23.39
N GLU A 142 -2.42 -37.13 -23.54
CA GLU A 142 -3.70 -36.44 -23.81
C GLU A 142 -4.24 -35.70 -22.56
N ILE A 143 -3.98 -36.23 -21.37
CA ILE A 143 -4.41 -35.66 -20.10
C ILE A 143 -3.20 -35.61 -19.18
N PHE A 144 -2.76 -34.43 -18.83
CA PHE A 144 -1.68 -34.22 -17.87
C PHE A 144 -2.16 -33.40 -16.69
N CYS A 145 -1.96 -33.92 -15.49
CA CYS A 145 -2.10 -33.16 -14.27
C CYS A 145 -0.87 -33.38 -13.36
N ASP A 146 -0.51 -32.37 -12.61
CA ASP A 146 0.58 -32.48 -11.66
C ASP A 146 0.14 -33.19 -10.35
N GLU A 147 1.08 -33.36 -9.42
CA GLU A 147 0.85 -33.95 -8.10
C GLU A 147 -0.24 -33.25 -7.27
N HIS A 148 -0.61 -32.02 -7.62
CA HIS A 148 -1.66 -31.23 -6.98
C HIS A 148 -2.97 -31.20 -7.77
N GLY A 149 -3.09 -31.99 -8.84
CA GLY A 149 -4.27 -32.01 -9.70
C GLY A 149 -4.45 -30.78 -10.60
N ARG A 150 -3.37 -30.00 -10.83
CA ARG A 150 -3.42 -28.83 -11.71
C ARG A 150 -3.17 -29.24 -13.14
N VAL A 151 -3.91 -28.65 -14.07
CA VAL A 151 -3.76 -28.81 -15.52
C VAL A 151 -3.12 -27.58 -16.15
N LYS A 152 -2.39 -27.76 -17.23
CA LYS A 152 -1.85 -26.68 -18.04
C LYS A 152 -2.85 -26.30 -19.11
N LEU A 153 -3.23 -25.06 -19.20
CA LEU A 153 -4.17 -24.51 -20.18
C LEU A 153 -3.43 -23.63 -21.19
N HIS A 154 -3.94 -23.67 -22.42
CA HIS A 154 -3.52 -22.78 -23.52
C HIS A 154 -4.73 -22.00 -24.01
#